data_630612ee23487dae0789365f0571f3fe
#
_entry.id   630612ee23487dae0789365f0571f3fe
#
_cell.length_a   1.000
_cell.length_b   1.000
_cell.length_c   1.000
_cell.angle_alpha   90.00
_cell.angle_beta   90.00
_cell.angle_gamma   90.00
#
_symmetry.space_group_name_H-M   'P 1'
#
loop_
_entity.id
_entity.type
_entity.pdbx_description
1 polymer ?
#
loop_
_entity_poly.entity_id
_entity_poly.type
_entity_poly.pdbx_seq_one_letter_code
_entity_poly.pdbx_strand_id
1 'polypeptide(L)'
;MADRGIVAVFGSMNMDLSVACERIPRAGETVGGSGFITNAGGKGANQAVAAARMGACTHMIGAVGRDAFGASLVVGLQDTGVDCDFVVHRDDVETGTATIIRCEGDNRIVLSPGANHALAGADVARALRRLVAHELDGDASEIAPAAGSVFIAQGECDLAATAEALVCARELGFYTVFNPAPACELPAEVWPAVDLVCPNETECQVLTGILPTDDVSC
;
A
#
# COMPACT_ATOMS: atom_id res chain seq x y z
N MET A 1 -13.98 24.39 8.14
CA MET A 1 -13.29 23.36 8.98
C MET A 1 -11.83 23.44 8.64
N ALA A 2 -11.04 24.02 9.55
CA ALA A 2 -9.69 24.47 9.26
C ALA A 2 -8.74 23.30 9.03
N ASP A 3 -7.99 23.38 7.95
CA ASP A 3 -6.53 23.15 7.87
C ASP A 3 -5.97 21.91 8.59
N ARG A 4 -6.65 20.78 8.49
CA ARG A 4 -6.06 19.50 8.91
C ARG A 4 -5.36 18.89 7.70
N GLY A 5 -4.05 18.60 7.87
CA GLY A 5 -3.31 17.80 6.91
C GLY A 5 -4.00 16.46 6.66
N ILE A 6 -3.90 15.95 5.44
CA ILE A 6 -4.43 14.66 5.01
C ILE A 6 -3.34 13.61 4.95
N VAL A 7 -3.72 12.35 5.05
CA VAL A 7 -2.86 11.20 4.75
C VAL A 7 -3.37 10.54 3.48
N ALA A 8 -2.60 10.65 2.40
CA ALA A 8 -2.87 9.94 1.15
C ALA A 8 -1.99 8.69 1.09
N VAL A 9 -2.60 7.52 0.93
CA VAL A 9 -1.87 6.25 0.82
C VAL A 9 -2.06 5.67 -0.57
N PHE A 10 -0.99 5.60 -1.36
CA PHE A 10 -0.97 4.78 -2.57
C PHE A 10 -0.39 3.42 -2.23
N GLY A 11 -1.17 2.36 -2.40
CA GLY A 11 -0.69 1.05 -1.98
C GLY A 11 -1.64 -0.11 -2.27
N SER A 12 -1.18 -1.27 -1.83
CA SER A 12 -1.84 -2.54 -2.03
C SER A 12 -3.06 -2.76 -1.13
N MET A 13 -4.02 -3.46 -1.68
CA MET A 13 -5.17 -4.05 -1.00
C MET A 13 -5.22 -5.54 -1.36
N ASN A 14 -5.03 -6.41 -0.39
CA ASN A 14 -4.97 -7.86 -0.62
C ASN A 14 -6.01 -8.60 0.24
N MET A 15 -6.57 -9.66 -0.29
CA MET A 15 -7.28 -10.64 0.52
C MET A 15 -6.31 -11.76 0.89
N ASP A 16 -6.03 -11.89 2.19
CA ASP A 16 -5.18 -12.94 2.73
C ASP A 16 -6.01 -14.22 2.92
N LEU A 17 -5.61 -15.30 2.23
CA LEU A 17 -6.21 -16.62 2.27
C LEU A 17 -5.28 -17.55 3.04
N SER A 18 -5.61 -17.87 4.29
CA SER A 18 -4.71 -18.61 5.17
C SER A 18 -5.26 -19.96 5.56
N VAL A 19 -4.44 -21.01 5.42
CA VAL A 19 -4.77 -22.38 5.84
C VAL A 19 -3.59 -22.99 6.60
N ALA A 20 -3.89 -23.78 7.65
CA ALA A 20 -2.87 -24.54 8.35
C ALA A 20 -2.81 -25.98 7.81
N CYS A 21 -1.61 -26.52 7.68
CA CYS A 21 -1.39 -27.94 7.38
C CYS A 21 -0.20 -28.47 8.18
N GLU A 22 -0.10 -29.79 8.26
CA GLU A 22 0.97 -30.47 9.01
C GLU A 22 2.32 -30.28 8.34
N ARG A 23 2.35 -30.31 7.00
CA ARG A 23 3.53 -30.10 6.15
C ARG A 23 3.16 -29.57 4.77
N ILE A 24 4.10 -29.01 4.07
CA ILE A 24 3.92 -28.62 2.67
C ILE A 24 3.70 -29.86 1.80
N PRO A 25 2.66 -29.89 0.92
CA PRO A 25 2.46 -30.98 -0.03
C PRO A 25 3.60 -31.08 -1.04
N ARG A 26 3.96 -32.31 -1.41
CA ARG A 26 4.89 -32.56 -2.51
C ARG A 26 4.18 -32.40 -3.86
N ALA A 27 4.94 -32.34 -4.94
CA ALA A 27 4.37 -32.28 -6.29
C ALA A 27 3.39 -33.45 -6.53
N GLY A 28 2.17 -33.14 -6.97
CA GLY A 28 1.09 -34.10 -7.22
C GLY A 28 0.37 -34.62 -5.96
N GLU A 29 0.72 -34.14 -4.76
CA GLU A 29 0.13 -34.57 -3.51
C GLU A 29 -1.02 -33.67 -3.06
N THR A 30 -2.05 -34.26 -2.44
CA THR A 30 -3.10 -33.53 -1.72
C THR A 30 -2.98 -33.83 -0.23
N VAL A 31 -2.89 -32.78 0.59
CA VAL A 31 -2.88 -32.91 2.05
C VAL A 31 -4.11 -32.22 2.64
N GLY A 32 -4.60 -32.75 3.77
CA GLY A 32 -5.67 -32.10 4.52
C GLY A 32 -5.15 -30.84 5.23
N GLY A 33 -5.94 -29.77 5.17
CA GLY A 33 -5.69 -28.53 5.94
C GLY A 33 -6.81 -28.26 6.93
N SER A 34 -6.57 -27.32 7.83
CA SER A 34 -7.55 -26.87 8.83
C SER A 34 -7.43 -25.36 9.07
N GLY A 35 -8.41 -24.78 9.77
CA GLY A 35 -8.35 -23.37 10.16
C GLY A 35 -8.23 -22.43 8.97
N PHE A 36 -9.00 -22.66 7.90
CA PHE A 36 -9.06 -21.70 6.80
C PHE A 36 -9.70 -20.40 7.27
N ILE A 37 -9.02 -19.29 7.01
CA ILE A 37 -9.51 -17.95 7.31
C ILE A 37 -9.19 -17.02 6.14
N THR A 38 -10.01 -15.99 5.99
CA THR A 38 -9.76 -14.86 5.10
C THR A 38 -9.63 -13.58 5.91
N ASN A 39 -8.62 -12.77 5.65
CA ASN A 39 -8.43 -11.48 6.29
C ASN A 39 -8.17 -10.39 5.26
N ALA A 40 -8.65 -9.20 5.56
CA ALA A 40 -8.20 -8.01 4.83
C ALA A 40 -6.72 -7.75 5.15
N GLY A 41 -5.94 -7.56 4.11
CA GLY A 41 -4.50 -7.32 4.15
C GLY A 41 -4.05 -6.34 3.07
N GLY A 42 -2.77 -6.37 2.76
CA GLY A 42 -2.11 -5.41 1.90
C GLY A 42 -1.46 -4.28 2.73
N LYS A 43 -0.20 -3.98 2.41
CA LYS A 43 0.56 -2.97 3.19
C LYS A 43 -0.09 -1.59 3.11
N GLY A 44 -0.58 -1.19 1.93
CA GLY A 44 -1.30 0.06 1.75
C GLY A 44 -2.57 0.14 2.59
N ALA A 45 -3.42 -0.87 2.52
CA ALA A 45 -4.65 -0.93 3.30
C ALA A 45 -4.37 -0.89 4.82
N ASN A 46 -3.37 -1.65 5.28
CA ASN A 46 -2.99 -1.67 6.70
C ASN A 46 -2.51 -0.30 7.19
N GLN A 47 -1.72 0.41 6.39
CA GLN A 47 -1.22 1.75 6.73
C GLN A 47 -2.36 2.79 6.71
N ALA A 48 -3.27 2.72 5.74
CA ALA A 48 -4.44 3.58 5.69
C ALA A 48 -5.34 3.40 6.91
N VAL A 49 -5.64 2.14 7.28
CA VAL A 49 -6.41 1.81 8.49
C VAL A 49 -5.72 2.32 9.75
N ALA A 50 -4.40 2.15 9.85
CA ALA A 50 -3.64 2.63 11.00
C ALA A 50 -3.73 4.16 11.13
N ALA A 51 -3.54 4.90 10.04
CA ALA A 51 -3.63 6.36 10.01
C ALA A 51 -5.05 6.85 10.40
N ALA A 52 -6.09 6.25 9.83
CA ALA A 52 -7.47 6.60 10.14
C ALA A 52 -7.81 6.34 11.61
N ARG A 53 -7.39 5.20 12.17
CA ARG A 53 -7.58 4.87 13.59
C ARG A 53 -6.84 5.81 14.55
N MET A 54 -5.75 6.43 14.09
CA MET A 54 -5.04 7.49 14.81
C MET A 54 -5.70 8.86 14.66
N GLY A 55 -6.81 8.96 13.93
CA GLY A 55 -7.61 10.18 13.76
C GLY A 55 -7.20 11.06 12.58
N ALA A 56 -6.38 10.56 11.67
CA ALA A 56 -6.04 11.27 10.45
C ALA A 56 -7.20 11.23 9.43
N CYS A 57 -7.38 12.32 8.67
CA CYS A 57 -8.19 12.30 7.45
C CYS A 57 -7.42 11.51 6.40
N THR A 58 -7.87 10.29 6.09
CA THR A 58 -7.09 9.31 5.34
C THR A 58 -7.79 8.92 4.05
N HIS A 59 -7.08 8.98 2.94
CA HIS A 59 -7.55 8.62 1.60
C HIS A 59 -6.70 7.47 1.04
N MET A 60 -7.40 6.44 0.53
CA MET A 60 -6.77 5.33 -0.16
C MET A 60 -6.77 5.56 -1.67
N ILE A 61 -5.59 5.48 -2.28
CA ILE A 61 -5.40 5.46 -3.73
C ILE A 61 -4.91 4.07 -4.10
N GLY A 62 -5.58 3.39 -5.01
CA GLY A 62 -5.21 2.03 -5.40
C GLY A 62 -6.24 1.40 -6.33
N ALA A 63 -6.13 0.10 -6.54
CA ALA A 63 -7.10 -0.61 -7.36
C ALA A 63 -7.45 -1.98 -6.77
N VAL A 64 -8.69 -2.40 -6.99
CA VAL A 64 -9.21 -3.73 -6.70
C VAL A 64 -9.91 -4.29 -7.93
N GLY A 65 -10.04 -5.59 -8.01
CA GLY A 65 -10.91 -6.24 -9.01
C GLY A 65 -12.39 -5.97 -8.71
N ARG A 66 -13.24 -6.06 -9.73
CA ARG A 66 -14.70 -6.03 -9.56
C ARG A 66 -15.21 -7.41 -9.13
N ASP A 67 -14.72 -7.88 -8.00
CA ASP A 67 -15.02 -9.19 -7.41
C ASP A 67 -15.42 -9.06 -5.92
N ALA A 68 -15.77 -10.19 -5.31
CA ALA A 68 -16.22 -10.21 -3.91
C ALA A 68 -15.13 -9.78 -2.93
N PHE A 69 -13.85 -10.04 -3.24
CA PHE A 69 -12.73 -9.63 -2.39
C PHE A 69 -12.53 -8.12 -2.45
N GLY A 70 -12.54 -7.53 -3.66
CA GLY A 70 -12.43 -6.09 -3.84
C GLY A 70 -13.56 -5.34 -3.12
N ALA A 71 -14.80 -5.80 -3.29
CA ALA A 71 -15.95 -5.22 -2.59
C ALA A 71 -15.79 -5.29 -1.06
N SER A 72 -15.36 -6.44 -0.52
CA SER A 72 -15.15 -6.62 0.91
C SER A 72 -14.02 -5.74 1.48
N LEU A 73 -12.91 -5.60 0.75
CA LEU A 73 -11.77 -4.77 1.15
C LEU A 73 -12.14 -3.29 1.20
N VAL A 74 -12.85 -2.79 0.19
CA VAL A 74 -13.27 -1.38 0.16
C VAL A 74 -14.25 -1.07 1.28
N VAL A 75 -15.26 -1.93 1.52
CA VAL A 75 -16.19 -1.77 2.65
C VAL A 75 -15.42 -1.78 3.98
N GLY A 76 -14.47 -2.71 4.17
CA GLY A 76 -13.67 -2.78 5.39
C GLY A 76 -12.84 -1.51 5.64
N LEU A 77 -12.28 -0.89 4.59
CA LEU A 77 -11.58 0.39 4.69
C LEU A 77 -12.54 1.52 5.09
N GLN A 78 -13.68 1.63 4.42
CA GLN A 78 -14.71 2.65 4.71
C GLN A 78 -15.24 2.54 6.14
N ASP A 79 -15.47 1.33 6.64
CA ASP A 79 -15.90 1.08 8.03
C ASP A 79 -14.88 1.57 9.08
N THR A 80 -13.61 1.72 8.69
CA THR A 80 -12.57 2.30 9.56
C THR A 80 -12.37 3.80 9.37
N GLY A 81 -13.15 4.44 8.51
CA GLY A 81 -13.08 5.87 8.25
C GLY A 81 -12.07 6.27 7.17
N VAL A 82 -11.59 5.32 6.38
CA VAL A 82 -10.74 5.61 5.20
C VAL A 82 -11.64 6.00 4.03
N ASP A 83 -11.34 7.13 3.40
CA ASP A 83 -11.98 7.52 2.15
C ASP A 83 -11.41 6.68 1.00
N CYS A 84 -12.31 6.10 0.20
CA CYS A 84 -11.99 5.21 -0.92
C CYS A 84 -12.41 5.77 -2.29
N ASP A 85 -12.70 7.06 -2.42
CA ASP A 85 -13.15 7.68 -3.68
C ASP A 85 -12.10 7.58 -4.81
N PHE A 86 -10.84 7.33 -4.44
CA PHE A 86 -9.72 7.14 -5.37
C PHE A 86 -9.32 5.67 -5.53
N VAL A 87 -10.15 4.73 -5.06
CA VAL A 87 -9.99 3.29 -5.33
C VAL A 87 -10.68 2.92 -6.63
N VAL A 88 -9.90 2.41 -7.59
CA VAL A 88 -10.39 2.02 -8.91
C VAL A 88 -10.85 0.55 -8.90
N HIS A 89 -12.06 0.30 -9.40
CA HIS A 89 -12.57 -1.07 -9.61
C HIS A 89 -12.28 -1.50 -11.05
N ARG A 90 -11.50 -2.58 -11.21
CA ARG A 90 -11.09 -3.14 -12.50
C ARG A 90 -11.99 -4.30 -12.90
N ASP A 91 -12.37 -4.34 -14.19
CA ASP A 91 -13.17 -5.44 -14.77
C ASP A 91 -12.29 -6.51 -15.45
N ASP A 92 -11.03 -6.19 -15.71
CA ASP A 92 -10.09 -6.97 -16.50
C ASP A 92 -9.01 -7.69 -15.69
N VAL A 93 -9.00 -7.49 -14.37
CA VAL A 93 -8.04 -8.13 -13.46
C VAL A 93 -8.66 -8.35 -12.08
N GLU A 94 -8.29 -9.46 -11.43
CA GLU A 94 -8.76 -9.83 -10.09
C GLU A 94 -8.13 -8.96 -8.99
N THR A 95 -8.77 -8.93 -7.83
CA THR A 95 -8.23 -8.32 -6.61
C THR A 95 -6.95 -9.04 -6.16
N GLY A 96 -5.98 -8.30 -5.66
CA GLY A 96 -4.76 -8.86 -5.09
C GLY A 96 -5.05 -9.86 -3.96
N THR A 97 -4.32 -10.98 -3.95
CA THR A 97 -4.46 -12.01 -2.92
C THR A 97 -3.10 -12.49 -2.41
N ALA A 98 -3.05 -12.85 -1.13
CA ALA A 98 -1.92 -13.58 -0.56
C ALA A 98 -2.40 -14.97 -0.10
N THR A 99 -1.90 -16.03 -0.74
CA THR A 99 -2.14 -17.41 -0.29
C THR A 99 -1.09 -17.76 0.76
N ILE A 100 -1.54 -18.02 1.99
CA ILE A 100 -0.69 -18.24 3.15
C ILE A 100 -0.86 -19.68 3.65
N ILE A 101 0.18 -20.48 3.55
CA ILE A 101 0.23 -21.82 4.11
C ILE A 101 1.02 -21.75 5.42
N ARG A 102 0.34 -22.07 6.52
CA ARG A 102 0.96 -22.13 7.86
C ARG A 102 1.32 -23.58 8.18
N CYS A 103 2.59 -23.86 8.34
CA CYS A 103 3.06 -25.22 8.66
C CYS A 103 4.38 -25.14 9.45
N GLU A 104 4.64 -26.12 10.30
CA GLU A 104 5.92 -26.27 11.03
C GLU A 104 6.35 -25.02 11.82
N GLY A 105 5.36 -24.21 12.28
CA GLY A 105 5.62 -22.99 13.04
C GLY A 105 6.05 -21.78 12.18
N ASP A 106 5.97 -21.89 10.84
CA ASP A 106 6.35 -20.86 9.89
C ASP A 106 5.28 -20.66 8.80
N ASN A 107 5.41 -19.64 7.99
CA ASN A 107 4.50 -19.32 6.89
C ASN A 107 5.20 -19.46 5.52
N ARG A 108 4.42 -19.91 4.54
CA ARG A 108 4.80 -19.83 3.12
C ARG A 108 3.74 -19.01 2.43
N ILE A 109 4.16 -17.95 1.75
CA ILE A 109 3.26 -16.97 1.15
C ILE A 109 3.50 -16.92 -0.36
N VAL A 110 2.42 -17.02 -1.12
CA VAL A 110 2.39 -16.74 -2.55
C VAL A 110 1.51 -15.53 -2.76
N LEU A 111 2.10 -14.45 -3.26
CA LEU A 111 1.41 -13.20 -3.54
C LEU A 111 0.99 -13.17 -5.01
N SER A 112 -0.30 -12.93 -5.28
CA SER A 112 -0.83 -12.54 -6.58
C SER A 112 -1.18 -11.05 -6.52
N PRO A 113 -0.42 -10.16 -7.18
CA PRO A 113 -0.63 -8.71 -7.04
C PRO A 113 -1.95 -8.24 -7.65
N GLY A 114 -2.45 -8.92 -8.69
CA GLY A 114 -3.72 -8.56 -9.32
C GLY A 114 -3.83 -7.06 -9.62
N ALA A 115 -4.95 -6.47 -9.26
CA ALA A 115 -5.25 -5.05 -9.49
C ALA A 115 -4.27 -4.07 -8.84
N ASN A 116 -3.48 -4.48 -7.83
CA ASN A 116 -2.46 -3.63 -7.24
C ASN A 116 -1.39 -3.16 -8.26
N HIS A 117 -1.19 -3.90 -9.34
CA HIS A 117 -0.28 -3.53 -10.43
C HIS A 117 -1.00 -2.91 -11.65
N ALA A 118 -2.28 -2.56 -11.52
CA ALA A 118 -3.09 -2.12 -12.67
C ALA A 118 -3.12 -0.58 -12.85
N LEU A 119 -2.56 0.20 -11.94
CA LEU A 119 -2.49 1.65 -12.05
C LEU A 119 -1.13 2.07 -12.60
N ALA A 120 -1.15 2.91 -13.64
CA ALA A 120 0.03 3.62 -14.09
C ALA A 120 0.30 4.86 -13.21
N GLY A 121 1.55 5.33 -13.16
CA GLY A 121 1.92 6.52 -12.39
C GLY A 121 1.09 7.76 -12.74
N ALA A 122 0.77 7.96 -14.01
CA ALA A 122 -0.11 9.04 -14.47
C ALA A 122 -1.52 8.99 -13.87
N ASP A 123 -2.06 7.78 -13.59
CA ASP A 123 -3.37 7.62 -12.96
C ASP A 123 -3.30 8.01 -11.47
N VAL A 124 -2.24 7.60 -10.79
CA VAL A 124 -1.98 7.97 -9.39
C VAL A 124 -1.75 9.47 -9.25
N ALA A 125 -0.93 10.06 -10.13
CA ALA A 125 -0.69 11.50 -10.15
C ALA A 125 -1.98 12.31 -10.39
N ARG A 126 -2.87 11.80 -11.24
CA ARG A 126 -4.20 12.41 -11.47
C ARG A 126 -5.07 12.32 -10.23
N ALA A 127 -5.08 11.17 -9.55
CA ALA A 127 -5.80 10.98 -8.31
C ALA A 127 -5.31 11.95 -7.22
N LEU A 128 -3.99 12.08 -7.04
CA LEU A 128 -3.39 13.02 -6.08
C LEU A 128 -3.77 14.47 -6.36
N ARG A 129 -3.69 14.92 -7.61
CA ARG A 129 -4.09 16.30 -7.97
C ARG A 129 -5.58 16.54 -7.72
N ARG A 130 -6.45 15.56 -8.02
CA ARG A 130 -7.88 15.65 -7.75
C ARG A 130 -8.17 15.66 -6.24
N LEU A 131 -7.47 14.84 -5.47
CA LEU A 131 -7.59 14.80 -4.01
C LEU A 131 -7.26 16.19 -3.42
N VAL A 132 -6.12 16.77 -3.78
CA VAL A 132 -5.73 18.10 -3.30
C VAL A 132 -6.74 19.17 -3.72
N ALA A 133 -7.22 19.15 -4.97
CA ALA A 133 -8.23 20.10 -5.45
C ALA A 133 -9.58 19.96 -4.74
N HIS A 134 -9.99 18.75 -4.36
CA HIS A 134 -11.22 18.48 -3.62
C HIS A 134 -11.16 19.01 -2.19
N GLU A 135 -10.03 18.82 -1.51
CA GLU A 135 -9.85 19.25 -0.12
C GLU A 135 -9.72 20.78 0.03
N LEU A 136 -9.37 21.49 -1.04
CA LEU A 136 -9.15 22.94 -0.99
C LEU A 136 -10.40 23.81 -1.25
N ASP A 137 -11.55 23.20 -1.57
CA ASP A 137 -12.85 23.90 -1.79
C ASP A 137 -12.76 25.13 -2.73
N GLY A 138 -11.80 25.17 -3.67
CA GLY A 138 -11.61 26.40 -4.46
C GLY A 138 -10.48 26.36 -5.50
N ASP A 139 -10.19 27.47 -6.01
CA ASP A 139 -9.40 27.88 -7.15
C ASP A 139 -8.14 27.02 -7.42
N ALA A 140 -8.13 26.34 -8.57
CA ALA A 140 -7.06 25.47 -9.04
C ALA A 140 -5.70 26.19 -9.31
N SER A 141 -5.54 27.43 -8.89
CA SER A 141 -4.33 28.22 -9.12
C SER A 141 -3.24 28.03 -8.06
N GLU A 142 -3.58 27.51 -6.88
CA GLU A 142 -2.60 27.15 -5.82
C GLU A 142 -2.90 25.74 -5.30
N ILE A 143 -2.47 24.71 -6.05
CA ILE A 143 -2.68 23.30 -5.69
C ILE A 143 -1.55 22.87 -4.74
N ALA A 144 -1.77 23.03 -3.45
CA ALA A 144 -0.93 22.42 -2.41
C ALA A 144 -1.82 21.84 -1.30
N PRO A 145 -1.52 20.66 -0.75
CA PRO A 145 -2.28 20.13 0.37
C PRO A 145 -2.05 21.00 1.62
N ALA A 146 -2.99 20.90 2.57
CA ALA A 146 -2.84 21.57 3.86
C ALA A 146 -1.51 21.21 4.54
N ALA A 147 -0.94 22.14 5.29
CA ALA A 147 0.31 21.94 6.00
C ALA A 147 0.25 20.67 6.90
N GLY A 148 1.28 19.84 6.83
CA GLY A 148 1.34 18.56 7.55
C GLY A 148 0.69 17.39 6.82
N SER A 149 0.31 17.54 5.55
CA SER A 149 -0.17 16.41 4.74
C SER A 149 0.96 15.44 4.40
N VAL A 150 0.64 14.14 4.42
CA VAL A 150 1.59 13.04 4.24
C VAL A 150 1.14 12.14 3.09
N PHE A 151 2.07 11.77 2.23
CA PHE A 151 1.89 10.73 1.23
C PHE A 151 2.69 9.49 1.61
N ILE A 152 2.06 8.31 1.58
CA ILE A 152 2.70 7.04 1.95
C ILE A 152 2.61 6.07 0.76
N ALA A 153 3.74 5.44 0.43
CA ALA A 153 3.80 4.38 -0.58
C ALA A 153 4.67 3.20 -0.11
N GLN A 154 4.47 2.02 -0.72
CA GLN A 154 5.17 0.77 -0.40
C GLN A 154 5.61 0.04 -1.67
N GLY A 155 6.26 -1.13 -1.51
CA GLY A 155 6.78 -1.94 -2.61
C GLY A 155 5.81 -2.99 -3.18
N GLU A 156 4.51 -2.99 -2.82
CA GLU A 156 3.54 -4.01 -3.28
C GLU A 156 2.72 -3.58 -4.51
N CYS A 157 2.85 -2.33 -4.96
CA CYS A 157 2.29 -1.85 -6.23
C CYS A 157 3.35 -1.86 -7.33
N ASP A 158 2.96 -1.50 -8.56
CA ASP A 158 3.91 -1.29 -9.63
C ASP A 158 4.97 -0.25 -9.23
N LEU A 159 6.25 -0.61 -9.31
CA LEU A 159 7.33 0.24 -8.82
C LEU A 159 7.54 1.49 -9.66
N ALA A 160 7.26 1.43 -10.97
CA ALA A 160 7.34 2.62 -11.81
C ALA A 160 6.22 3.61 -11.45
N ALA A 161 5.00 3.10 -11.24
CA ALA A 161 3.89 3.91 -10.76
C ALA A 161 4.15 4.49 -9.36
N THR A 162 4.78 3.72 -8.48
CA THR A 162 5.16 4.16 -7.13
C THR A 162 6.20 5.29 -7.19
N ALA A 163 7.21 5.16 -8.05
CA ALA A 163 8.23 6.18 -8.26
C ALA A 163 7.63 7.49 -8.79
N GLU A 164 6.79 7.41 -9.82
CA GLU A 164 6.09 8.59 -10.37
C GLU A 164 5.15 9.24 -9.33
N ALA A 165 4.47 8.43 -8.51
CA ALA A 165 3.59 8.92 -7.45
C ALA A 165 4.35 9.67 -6.36
N LEU A 166 5.51 9.16 -5.92
CA LEU A 166 6.37 9.84 -4.93
C LEU A 166 6.85 11.20 -5.45
N VAL A 167 7.32 11.25 -6.70
CA VAL A 167 7.74 12.52 -7.33
C VAL A 167 6.57 13.51 -7.41
N CYS A 168 5.42 13.07 -7.89
CA CYS A 168 4.23 13.92 -7.97
C CYS A 168 3.76 14.42 -6.59
N ALA A 169 3.73 13.55 -5.59
CA ALA A 169 3.35 13.92 -4.23
C ALA A 169 4.29 14.97 -3.64
N ARG A 170 5.61 14.82 -3.86
CA ARG A 170 6.62 15.79 -3.45
C ARG A 170 6.43 17.15 -4.12
N GLU A 171 6.19 17.15 -5.45
CA GLU A 171 5.89 18.36 -6.21
C GLU A 171 4.64 19.08 -5.73
N LEU A 172 3.62 18.32 -5.29
CA LEU A 172 2.40 18.86 -4.69
C LEU A 172 2.59 19.38 -3.26
N GLY A 173 3.72 19.12 -2.61
CA GLY A 173 4.04 19.61 -1.26
C GLY A 173 3.71 18.64 -0.12
N PHE A 174 3.43 17.36 -0.41
CA PHE A 174 3.32 16.35 0.64
C PHE A 174 4.67 16.05 1.29
N TYR A 175 4.65 15.71 2.58
CA TYR A 175 5.73 14.96 3.20
C TYR A 175 5.64 13.51 2.75
N THR A 176 6.67 13.00 2.09
CA THR A 176 6.64 11.71 1.42
C THR A 176 7.30 10.62 2.26
N VAL A 177 6.60 9.51 2.44
CA VAL A 177 7.06 8.33 3.19
C VAL A 177 7.08 7.12 2.27
N PHE A 178 8.22 6.44 2.19
CA PHE A 178 8.35 5.20 1.46
C PHE A 178 8.72 4.03 2.38
N ASN A 179 7.90 2.99 2.36
CA ASN A 179 8.18 1.72 3.02
C ASN A 179 8.58 0.69 1.95
N PRO A 180 9.88 0.36 1.80
CA PRO A 180 10.40 -0.52 0.74
C PRO A 180 10.09 -2.00 1.01
N ALA A 181 8.85 -2.32 1.27
CA ALA A 181 8.37 -3.65 1.66
C ALA A 181 7.36 -4.20 0.63
N PRO A 182 7.60 -5.41 0.02
CA PRO A 182 8.83 -6.20 0.14
C PRO A 182 10.06 -5.43 -0.35
N ALA A 183 11.26 -5.87 0.07
CA ALA A 183 12.52 -5.19 -0.25
C ALA A 183 12.61 -4.89 -1.76
N CYS A 184 12.70 -3.61 -2.10
CA CYS A 184 12.74 -3.13 -3.48
C CYS A 184 13.53 -1.82 -3.55
N GLU A 185 14.19 -1.61 -4.68
CA GLU A 185 14.96 -0.41 -4.96
C GLU A 185 14.16 0.54 -5.87
N LEU A 186 14.20 1.83 -5.58
CA LEU A 186 13.73 2.88 -6.48
C LEU A 186 14.88 3.37 -7.36
N PRO A 187 14.59 3.89 -8.57
CA PRO A 187 15.59 4.60 -9.37
C PRO A 187 16.25 5.73 -8.56
N ALA A 188 17.55 5.94 -8.78
CA ALA A 188 18.35 6.89 -7.99
C ALA A 188 17.78 8.32 -8.02
N GLU A 189 17.17 8.70 -9.14
CA GLU A 189 16.54 10.00 -9.35
C GLU A 189 15.25 10.23 -8.54
N VAL A 190 14.66 9.17 -7.98
CA VAL A 190 13.42 9.25 -7.17
C VAL A 190 13.73 9.56 -5.70
N TRP A 191 14.88 9.13 -5.20
CA TRP A 191 15.23 9.31 -3.77
C TRP A 191 15.15 10.76 -3.25
N PRO A 192 15.50 11.80 -4.04
CA PRO A 192 15.28 13.19 -3.58
C PRO A 192 13.81 13.57 -3.35
N ALA A 193 12.86 12.76 -3.85
CA ALA A 193 11.43 12.95 -3.61
C ALA A 193 10.91 12.17 -2.39
N VAL A 194 11.78 11.52 -1.61
CA VAL A 194 11.43 10.74 -0.41
C VAL A 194 11.96 11.44 0.82
N ASP A 195 11.07 11.89 1.72
CA ASP A 195 11.46 12.55 2.98
C ASP A 195 11.78 11.55 4.10
N LEU A 196 11.10 10.38 4.11
CA LEU A 196 11.28 9.34 5.12
C LEU A 196 11.23 7.95 4.49
N VAL A 197 12.22 7.12 4.82
CA VAL A 197 12.24 5.69 4.46
C VAL A 197 12.04 4.86 5.71
N CYS A 198 11.12 3.87 5.66
CA CYS A 198 10.78 3.01 6.79
C CYS A 198 11.02 1.53 6.44
N PRO A 199 12.26 1.04 6.38
CA PRO A 199 12.58 -0.35 6.15
C PRO A 199 12.57 -1.14 7.48
N ASN A 200 12.39 -2.47 7.40
CA ASN A 200 12.86 -3.37 8.44
C ASN A 200 14.35 -3.70 8.25
N GLU A 201 14.93 -4.53 9.14
CA GLU A 201 16.35 -4.86 9.12
C GLU A 201 16.78 -5.53 7.80
N THR A 202 15.96 -6.45 7.30
CA THR A 202 16.23 -7.17 6.04
C THR A 202 16.11 -6.24 4.84
N GLU A 203 15.10 -5.40 4.80
CA GLU A 203 14.91 -4.39 3.77
C GLU A 203 16.05 -3.36 3.77
N CYS A 204 16.47 -2.92 4.96
CA CYS A 204 17.62 -2.05 5.13
C CYS A 204 18.89 -2.70 4.56
N GLN A 205 19.13 -3.97 4.86
CA GLN A 205 20.28 -4.70 4.32
C GLN A 205 20.24 -4.79 2.80
N VAL A 206 19.08 -5.02 2.20
CA VAL A 206 18.96 -5.06 0.74
C VAL A 206 19.26 -3.70 0.11
N LEU A 207 18.74 -2.62 0.71
CA LEU A 207 18.89 -1.26 0.17
C LEU A 207 20.29 -0.68 0.35
N THR A 208 20.96 -0.99 1.47
CA THR A 208 22.21 -0.31 1.88
C THR A 208 23.42 -1.22 1.91
N GLY A 209 23.21 -2.55 1.87
CA GLY A 209 24.24 -3.55 2.15
C GLY A 209 24.58 -3.68 3.63
N ILE A 210 23.94 -2.93 4.52
CA ILE A 210 24.21 -2.92 5.96
C ILE A 210 23.03 -3.55 6.69
N LEU A 211 23.29 -4.61 7.48
CA LEU A 211 22.31 -5.15 8.42
C LEU A 211 22.39 -4.36 9.73
N PRO A 212 21.35 -3.60 10.09
CA PRO A 212 21.32 -2.90 11.38
C PRO A 212 21.34 -3.92 12.53
N THR A 213 22.28 -3.77 13.45
CA THR A 213 22.43 -4.67 14.61
C THR A 213 22.22 -3.95 15.94
N ASP A 214 22.20 -2.61 15.91
CA ASP A 214 22.00 -1.72 17.06
C ASP A 214 21.57 -0.33 16.60
N ASP A 215 21.22 0.55 17.54
CA ASP A 215 20.79 1.94 17.28
C ASP A 215 21.85 2.81 16.59
N VAL A 216 23.10 2.37 16.50
CA VAL A 216 24.24 3.11 15.91
C VAL A 216 24.41 2.74 14.44
N SER A 217 23.92 1.57 14.01
CA SER A 217 24.01 1.10 12.63
C SER A 217 22.78 1.48 11.76
N CYS A 218 21.79 2.16 12.34
CA CYS A 218 20.61 2.65 11.63
C CYS A 218 20.81 4.03 10.99
#